data_805b8339c2e28f2f4278eb4c260c0497
#
_entry.id   805b8339c2e28f2f4278eb4c260c0497
#
_cell.length_a   1.000
_cell.length_b   1.000
_cell.length_c   1.000
_cell.angle_alpha   90.00
_cell.angle_beta   90.00
_cell.angle_gamma   90.00
#
_symmetry.space_group_name_H-M   'P 1'
#
loop_
_entity.id
_entity.type
_entity.pdbx_description
1 polymer ?
#
loop_
_entity_poly.entity_id
_entity_poly.type
_entity_poly.pdbx_seq_one_letter_code
_entity_poly.pdbx_strand_id
1 'polypeptide(L)'
;MENLEKENKFYSNRKNWDFSKIKCTTIYDPQNKFDFFDTIKKYSDNSSLCLDLGTGGGENLLKFYPDVGYIIAMDFSPEMIQTAQQNLKSYPNRKVKFIIGDNFKLNFPNNLFDLVSARNTNYDPVQVFNILKDKGTFIIQGVDTKDCYDIKTYFKRGQGYNSKENVSELEFQKFKGVGFSSVNLYPILFTEYYENKEELLKLLLKAPIINDCDVNDNVIENDILDKYIADHQTEKGIELKRVYYGILAIK
;
A
#
# COMPACT_ATOMS: atom_id res chain seq x y z
N MET A 1 -20.34 -2.43 1.92
CA MET A 1 -20.53 -2.22 0.47
C MET A 1 -20.34 -0.74 0.11
N GLU A 2 -20.97 0.20 0.79
CA GLU A 2 -20.88 1.64 0.49
C GLU A 2 -19.45 2.23 0.56
N ASN A 3 -18.63 1.79 1.53
CA ASN A 3 -17.21 2.20 1.64
C ASN A 3 -16.37 1.68 0.47
N LEU A 4 -16.58 0.45 0.03
CA LEU A 4 -15.82 -0.14 -1.07
C LEU A 4 -16.14 0.55 -2.41
N GLU A 5 -17.39 0.99 -2.62
CA GLU A 5 -17.77 1.76 -3.80
C GLU A 5 -17.16 3.17 -3.82
N LYS A 6 -17.09 3.83 -2.65
CA LYS A 6 -16.40 5.13 -2.50
C LYS A 6 -14.90 5.00 -2.79
N GLU A 7 -14.26 4.01 -2.19
CA GLU A 7 -12.84 3.73 -2.45
C GLU A 7 -12.59 3.43 -3.94
N ASN A 8 -13.36 2.54 -4.54
CA ASN A 8 -13.23 2.22 -5.96
C ASN A 8 -13.41 3.46 -6.84
N LYS A 9 -14.39 4.32 -6.55
CA LYS A 9 -14.61 5.57 -7.26
C LYS A 9 -13.46 6.56 -7.07
N PHE A 10 -12.91 6.66 -5.85
CA PHE A 10 -11.77 7.51 -5.55
C PHE A 10 -10.53 7.07 -6.34
N TYR A 11 -10.23 5.77 -6.34
CA TYR A 11 -9.06 5.21 -7.02
C TYR A 11 -9.20 5.20 -8.54
N SER A 12 -10.38 4.90 -9.10
CA SER A 12 -10.62 4.89 -10.54
C SER A 12 -10.50 6.27 -11.22
N ASN A 13 -10.72 7.35 -10.46
CA ASN A 13 -10.55 8.72 -10.95
C ASN A 13 -9.08 9.21 -10.95
N ARG A 14 -8.12 8.40 -10.51
CA ARG A 14 -6.70 8.76 -10.40
C ARG A 14 -5.89 8.12 -11.52
N LYS A 15 -5.18 8.96 -12.30
CA LYS A 15 -4.35 8.49 -13.43
C LYS A 15 -3.02 7.89 -12.99
N ASN A 16 -2.54 8.17 -11.79
CA ASN A 16 -1.32 7.60 -11.22
C ASN A 16 -1.26 7.77 -9.69
N TRP A 17 -0.52 6.88 -9.05
CA TRP A 17 -0.20 6.88 -7.61
C TRP A 17 1.29 7.19 -7.36
N ASP A 18 1.91 7.95 -8.26
CA ASP A 18 3.29 8.35 -8.12
C ASP A 18 3.44 9.52 -7.13
N PHE A 19 4.00 9.24 -5.97
CA PHE A 19 4.35 10.21 -4.93
C PHE A 19 5.80 10.67 -5.02
N SER A 20 6.59 10.20 -6.00
CA SER A 20 8.03 10.47 -6.12
C SER A 20 8.37 11.95 -6.34
N LYS A 21 7.39 12.75 -6.77
CA LYS A 21 7.55 14.20 -6.99
C LYS A 21 7.31 15.03 -5.73
N ILE A 22 6.84 14.41 -4.64
CA ILE A 22 6.65 15.08 -3.36
C ILE A 22 7.99 15.11 -2.64
N LYS A 23 8.45 16.30 -2.27
CA LYS A 23 9.71 16.48 -1.57
C LYS A 23 9.54 16.27 -0.07
N CYS A 24 9.90 15.08 0.38
CA CYS A 24 9.96 14.73 1.78
C CYS A 24 11.16 13.84 2.07
N THR A 25 11.65 13.88 3.31
CA THR A 25 12.63 12.94 3.84
C THR A 25 11.93 11.96 4.75
N THR A 26 12.12 10.66 4.51
CA THR A 26 11.53 9.59 5.32
C THR A 26 12.59 9.01 6.25
N ILE A 27 12.27 8.91 7.54
CA ILE A 27 13.10 8.28 8.57
C ILE A 27 12.31 7.15 9.21
N TYR A 28 12.76 5.91 8.97
CA TYR A 28 12.15 4.73 9.56
C TYR A 28 12.60 4.54 11.02
N ASP A 29 11.69 4.03 11.87
CA ASP A 29 12.04 3.59 13.20
C ASP A 29 13.05 2.43 13.10
N PRO A 30 14.21 2.51 13.76
CA PRO A 30 15.21 1.44 13.70
C PRO A 30 14.74 0.13 14.35
N GLN A 31 13.65 0.12 15.09
CA GLN A 31 13.04 -1.08 15.66
C GLN A 31 12.11 -1.82 14.69
N ASN A 32 11.82 -1.27 13.51
CA ASN A 32 11.04 -1.96 12.48
C ASN A 32 11.70 -3.28 12.09
N LYS A 33 10.92 -4.36 12.12
CA LYS A 33 11.37 -5.73 11.77
C LYS A 33 10.88 -6.18 10.40
N PHE A 34 10.23 -5.30 9.66
CA PHE A 34 9.62 -5.61 8.38
C PHE A 34 9.92 -4.50 7.37
N ASP A 35 10.45 -4.90 6.22
CA ASP A 35 10.47 -4.15 4.98
C ASP A 35 9.81 -5.00 3.90
N PHE A 36 8.92 -4.40 3.11
CA PHE A 36 8.11 -5.14 2.13
C PHE A 36 8.97 -5.80 1.05
N PHE A 37 9.86 -5.04 0.42
CA PHE A 37 10.66 -5.55 -0.69
C PHE A 37 11.81 -6.45 -0.23
N ASP A 38 12.43 -6.17 0.90
CA ASP A 38 13.43 -7.05 1.50
C ASP A 38 12.79 -8.37 1.96
N THR A 39 11.55 -8.32 2.46
CA THR A 39 10.80 -9.55 2.79
C THR A 39 10.50 -10.37 1.53
N ILE A 40 10.05 -9.75 0.43
CA ILE A 40 9.88 -10.44 -0.85
C ILE A 40 11.20 -11.09 -1.28
N LYS A 41 12.31 -10.35 -1.24
CA LYS A 41 13.64 -10.86 -1.59
C LYS A 41 14.07 -12.06 -0.76
N LYS A 42 13.70 -12.09 0.52
CA LYS A 42 14.02 -13.21 1.43
C LYS A 42 13.23 -14.47 1.10
N TYR A 43 12.00 -14.35 0.60
CA TYR A 43 11.07 -15.46 0.36
C TYR A 43 10.88 -15.80 -1.11
N SER A 44 11.70 -15.24 -2.00
CA SER A 44 11.68 -15.54 -3.44
C SER A 44 13.09 -15.66 -3.99
N ASP A 45 13.20 -16.25 -5.17
CA ASP A 45 14.44 -16.41 -5.93
C ASP A 45 14.20 -16.32 -7.45
N ASN A 46 15.27 -16.51 -8.23
CA ASN A 46 15.23 -16.43 -9.70
C ASN A 46 14.37 -17.50 -10.39
N SER A 47 13.82 -18.47 -9.65
CA SER A 47 12.88 -19.49 -10.15
C SER A 47 11.44 -19.22 -9.75
N SER A 48 11.21 -18.32 -8.82
CA SER A 48 9.90 -18.04 -8.22
C SER A 48 8.93 -17.42 -9.22
N LEU A 49 7.70 -17.93 -9.26
CA LEU A 49 6.56 -17.31 -9.93
C LEU A 49 5.79 -16.49 -8.90
N CYS A 50 5.76 -15.18 -9.10
CA CYS A 50 5.15 -14.23 -8.16
C CYS A 50 3.88 -13.61 -8.74
N LEU A 51 2.91 -13.30 -7.88
CA LEU A 51 1.74 -12.49 -8.19
C LEU A 51 1.77 -11.22 -7.33
N ASP A 52 1.65 -10.05 -7.95
CA ASP A 52 1.51 -8.76 -7.26
C ASP A 52 0.10 -8.22 -7.44
N LEU A 53 -0.63 -8.04 -6.33
CA LEU A 53 -2.01 -7.57 -6.29
C LEU A 53 -2.07 -6.06 -6.08
N GLY A 54 -2.86 -5.34 -6.90
CA GLY A 54 -3.01 -3.90 -6.81
C GLY A 54 -1.73 -3.15 -7.20
N THR A 55 -1.10 -3.57 -8.30
CA THR A 55 0.21 -3.05 -8.73
C THR A 55 0.21 -1.57 -9.12
N GLY A 56 -0.98 -0.97 -9.36
CA GLY A 56 -1.11 0.40 -9.86
C GLY A 56 -0.37 0.61 -11.18
N GLY A 57 0.31 1.74 -11.32
CA GLY A 57 1.14 2.06 -12.50
C GLY A 57 2.48 1.31 -12.56
N GLY A 58 2.73 0.37 -11.65
CA GLY A 58 3.92 -0.48 -11.63
C GLY A 58 5.22 0.22 -11.19
N GLU A 59 5.18 1.50 -10.80
CA GLU A 59 6.39 2.30 -10.50
C GLU A 59 7.25 1.64 -9.41
N ASN A 60 6.61 1.24 -8.31
CA ASN A 60 7.31 0.61 -7.19
C ASN A 60 7.77 -0.81 -7.51
N LEU A 61 6.93 -1.59 -8.20
CA LEU A 61 7.28 -2.94 -8.64
C LEU A 61 8.50 -2.89 -9.56
N LEU A 62 8.48 -2.07 -10.60
CA LEU A 62 9.55 -1.98 -11.58
C LEU A 62 10.88 -1.53 -10.95
N LYS A 63 10.83 -0.67 -9.94
CA LYS A 63 12.01 -0.09 -9.31
C LYS A 63 12.57 -0.96 -8.17
N PHE A 64 11.72 -1.53 -7.33
CA PHE A 64 12.14 -2.10 -6.04
C PHE A 64 11.90 -3.60 -5.90
N TYR A 65 11.00 -4.20 -6.72
CA TYR A 65 10.77 -5.65 -6.63
C TYR A 65 12.07 -6.42 -6.94
N PRO A 66 12.44 -7.44 -6.18
CA PRO A 66 13.66 -8.20 -6.45
C PRO A 66 13.59 -8.92 -7.80
N ASP A 67 14.73 -9.38 -8.30
CA ASP A 67 14.77 -10.23 -9.48
C ASP A 67 14.27 -11.62 -9.12
N VAL A 68 13.20 -12.05 -9.80
CA VAL A 68 12.54 -13.33 -9.63
C VAL A 68 12.35 -14.04 -10.98
N GLY A 69 11.86 -15.28 -10.96
CA GLY A 69 11.61 -16.03 -12.19
C GLY A 69 10.64 -15.33 -13.13
N TYR A 70 9.46 -14.97 -12.63
CA TYR A 70 8.45 -14.23 -13.38
C TYR A 70 7.45 -13.56 -12.45
N ILE A 71 6.93 -12.41 -12.86
CA ILE A 71 5.90 -11.68 -12.10
C ILE A 71 4.63 -11.55 -12.96
N ILE A 72 3.50 -11.92 -12.40
CA ILE A 72 2.19 -11.47 -12.88
C ILE A 72 1.78 -10.32 -11.96
N ALA A 73 1.53 -9.14 -12.51
CA ALA A 73 1.14 -7.97 -11.74
C ALA A 73 -0.23 -7.49 -12.20
N MET A 74 -1.18 -7.38 -11.27
CA MET A 74 -2.56 -7.09 -11.62
C MET A 74 -3.09 -5.85 -10.91
N ASP A 75 -3.97 -5.17 -11.60
CA ASP A 75 -4.77 -4.07 -11.06
C ASP A 75 -6.16 -4.10 -11.68
N PHE A 76 -7.18 -3.59 -10.97
CA PHE A 76 -8.54 -3.54 -11.50
C PHE A 76 -8.74 -2.40 -12.50
N SER A 77 -7.89 -1.34 -12.46
CA SER A 77 -7.97 -0.17 -13.33
C SER A 77 -7.24 -0.41 -14.67
N PRO A 78 -7.94 -0.36 -15.81
CA PRO A 78 -7.32 -0.40 -17.12
C PRO A 78 -6.28 0.73 -17.32
N GLU A 79 -6.54 1.92 -16.77
CA GLU A 79 -5.66 3.09 -16.86
C GLU A 79 -4.34 2.85 -16.13
N MET A 80 -4.40 2.22 -14.95
CA MET A 80 -3.20 1.85 -14.20
C MET A 80 -2.39 0.81 -14.96
N ILE A 81 -3.03 -0.22 -15.51
CA ILE A 81 -2.33 -1.23 -16.32
C ILE A 81 -1.71 -0.62 -17.58
N GLN A 82 -2.40 0.31 -18.24
CA GLN A 82 -1.80 1.04 -19.36
C GLN A 82 -0.57 1.84 -18.95
N THR A 83 -0.63 2.52 -17.81
CA THR A 83 0.51 3.25 -17.24
C THR A 83 1.66 2.29 -16.91
N ALA A 84 1.38 1.14 -16.27
CA ALA A 84 2.37 0.14 -15.94
C ALA A 84 3.08 -0.42 -17.19
N GLN A 85 2.33 -0.68 -18.26
CA GLN A 85 2.90 -1.12 -19.55
C GLN A 85 3.79 -0.04 -20.20
N GLN A 86 3.43 1.24 -20.04
CA GLN A 86 4.28 2.36 -20.51
C GLN A 86 5.56 2.45 -19.69
N ASN A 87 5.46 2.37 -18.37
CA ASN A 87 6.61 2.41 -17.46
C ASN A 87 7.57 1.23 -17.69
N LEU A 88 7.04 0.04 -18.03
CA LEU A 88 7.86 -1.14 -18.32
C LEU A 88 8.87 -0.92 -19.47
N LYS A 89 8.58 -0.01 -20.42
CA LYS A 89 9.50 0.29 -21.52
C LYS A 89 10.87 0.81 -21.03
N SER A 90 10.90 1.43 -19.85
CA SER A 90 12.13 1.89 -19.19
C SER A 90 12.86 0.77 -18.42
N TYR A 91 12.27 -0.42 -18.34
CA TYR A 91 12.79 -1.58 -17.61
C TYR A 91 12.76 -2.85 -18.47
N PRO A 92 13.49 -2.89 -19.62
CA PRO A 92 13.34 -3.96 -20.63
C PRO A 92 13.73 -5.36 -20.15
N ASN A 93 14.50 -5.44 -19.07
CA ASN A 93 14.96 -6.72 -18.50
C ASN A 93 14.01 -7.28 -17.42
N ARG A 94 12.95 -6.56 -17.03
CA ARG A 94 11.99 -7.05 -16.04
C ARG A 94 11.08 -8.12 -16.64
N LYS A 95 11.06 -9.29 -16.01
CA LYS A 95 10.21 -10.42 -16.38
C LYS A 95 8.84 -10.28 -15.74
N VAL A 96 8.03 -9.34 -16.23
CA VAL A 96 6.70 -9.04 -15.68
C VAL A 96 5.64 -8.95 -16.78
N LYS A 97 4.45 -9.42 -16.47
CA LYS A 97 3.23 -9.22 -17.26
C LYS A 97 2.19 -8.48 -16.45
N PHE A 98 1.78 -7.31 -16.92
CA PHE A 98 0.69 -6.54 -16.34
C PHE A 98 -0.65 -6.99 -16.93
N ILE A 99 -1.64 -7.25 -16.06
CA ILE A 99 -2.98 -7.70 -16.44
C ILE A 99 -4.07 -6.94 -15.67
N ILE A 100 -5.23 -6.78 -16.30
CA ILE A 100 -6.42 -6.29 -15.61
C ILE A 100 -7.03 -7.45 -14.84
N GLY A 101 -7.37 -7.24 -13.54
CA GLY A 101 -7.99 -8.27 -12.74
C GLY A 101 -8.53 -7.76 -11.41
N ASP A 102 -9.38 -8.55 -10.79
CA ASP A 102 -10.03 -8.27 -9.51
C ASP A 102 -9.37 -9.09 -8.40
N ASN A 103 -8.80 -8.44 -7.39
CA ASN A 103 -8.13 -9.09 -6.25
C ASN A 103 -9.08 -9.98 -5.40
N PHE A 104 -10.41 -9.83 -5.59
CA PHE A 104 -11.43 -10.68 -4.97
C PHE A 104 -11.91 -11.83 -5.87
N LYS A 105 -11.38 -11.93 -7.12
CA LYS A 105 -11.72 -12.98 -8.10
C LYS A 105 -10.47 -13.45 -8.82
N LEU A 106 -9.63 -14.19 -8.10
CA LEU A 106 -8.35 -14.67 -8.61
C LEU A 106 -8.55 -15.93 -9.49
N ASN A 107 -8.77 -15.73 -10.78
CA ASN A 107 -8.98 -16.81 -11.75
C ASN A 107 -7.64 -17.47 -12.16
N PHE A 108 -6.91 -18.00 -11.18
CA PHE A 108 -5.68 -18.76 -11.39
C PHE A 108 -5.87 -20.20 -10.90
N PRO A 109 -5.10 -21.17 -11.45
CA PRO A 109 -5.05 -22.51 -10.91
C PRO A 109 -4.60 -22.54 -9.44
N ASN A 110 -5.10 -23.51 -8.66
CA ASN A 110 -4.61 -23.74 -7.32
C ASN A 110 -3.11 -24.14 -7.34
N ASN A 111 -2.40 -23.81 -6.29
CA ASN A 111 -0.98 -24.16 -6.09
C ASN A 111 -0.07 -23.70 -7.26
N LEU A 112 -0.29 -22.50 -7.77
CA LEU A 112 0.46 -21.95 -8.91
C LEU A 112 1.63 -21.07 -8.47
N PHE A 113 1.43 -20.18 -7.50
CA PHE A 113 2.40 -19.15 -7.14
C PHE A 113 3.27 -19.55 -5.96
N ASP A 114 4.56 -19.23 -6.05
CA ASP A 114 5.50 -19.35 -4.95
C ASP A 114 5.32 -18.22 -3.93
N LEU A 115 5.00 -17.02 -4.43
CA LEU A 115 4.78 -15.84 -3.62
C LEU A 115 3.64 -14.99 -4.17
N VAL A 116 2.79 -14.48 -3.29
CA VAL A 116 1.82 -13.41 -3.59
C VAL A 116 2.19 -12.20 -2.75
N SER A 117 2.14 -11.02 -3.34
CA SER A 117 2.36 -9.74 -2.67
C SER A 117 1.16 -8.80 -2.83
N ALA A 118 0.88 -8.00 -1.80
CA ALA A 118 -0.17 -6.98 -1.81
C ALA A 118 0.29 -5.74 -1.03
N ARG A 119 0.28 -4.57 -1.66
CA ARG A 119 0.71 -3.34 -1.01
C ARG A 119 -0.33 -2.24 -1.15
N ASN A 120 -0.90 -1.82 0.01
CA ASN A 120 -1.94 -0.80 0.08
C ASN A 120 -3.15 -1.10 -0.82
N THR A 121 -3.58 -2.35 -0.85
CA THR A 121 -4.71 -2.83 -1.63
C THR A 121 -5.50 -3.88 -0.86
N ASN A 122 -6.79 -4.02 -1.21
CA ASN A 122 -7.65 -5.04 -0.63
C ASN A 122 -7.49 -6.38 -1.36
N TYR A 123 -7.78 -7.48 -0.66
CA TYR A 123 -7.65 -8.85 -1.16
C TYR A 123 -8.56 -9.81 -0.37
N ASP A 124 -8.74 -11.03 -0.91
CA ASP A 124 -9.38 -12.15 -0.22
C ASP A 124 -8.31 -13.19 0.17
N PRO A 125 -8.00 -13.39 1.47
CA PRO A 125 -6.95 -14.30 1.90
C PRO A 125 -7.26 -15.76 1.57
N VAL A 126 -8.54 -16.15 1.43
CA VAL A 126 -8.93 -17.52 1.05
C VAL A 126 -8.55 -17.79 -0.41
N GLN A 127 -8.82 -16.85 -1.31
CA GLN A 127 -8.44 -17.00 -2.71
C GLN A 127 -6.92 -17.01 -2.87
N VAL A 128 -6.20 -16.14 -2.15
CA VAL A 128 -4.73 -16.14 -2.15
C VAL A 128 -4.18 -17.49 -1.64
N PHE A 129 -4.74 -18.02 -0.55
CA PHE A 129 -4.34 -19.33 -0.03
C PHE A 129 -4.47 -20.43 -1.08
N ASN A 130 -5.59 -20.45 -1.82
CA ASN A 130 -5.84 -21.48 -2.82
C ASN A 130 -4.80 -21.47 -3.96
N ILE A 131 -4.41 -20.29 -4.44
CA ILE A 131 -3.47 -20.16 -5.56
C ILE A 131 -1.99 -20.28 -5.16
N LEU A 132 -1.66 -20.16 -3.88
CA LEU A 132 -0.32 -20.38 -3.37
C LEU A 132 0.03 -21.87 -3.38
N LYS A 133 1.26 -22.20 -3.73
CA LYS A 133 1.86 -23.52 -3.54
C LYS A 133 1.97 -23.85 -2.05
N ASP A 134 2.16 -25.12 -1.72
CA ASP A 134 2.55 -25.55 -0.38
C ASP A 134 3.85 -24.85 0.01
N LYS A 135 3.89 -24.30 1.22
CA LYS A 135 4.96 -23.41 1.73
C LYS A 135 5.11 -22.09 0.96
N GLY A 136 4.19 -21.78 0.05
CA GLY A 136 4.12 -20.48 -0.60
C GLY A 136 3.84 -19.35 0.38
N THR A 137 4.28 -18.15 0.04
CA THR A 137 4.30 -17.02 0.96
C THR A 137 3.37 -15.91 0.49
N PHE A 138 2.57 -15.34 1.39
CA PHE A 138 1.80 -14.12 1.17
C PHE A 138 2.38 -12.97 2.00
N ILE A 139 2.77 -11.89 1.32
CA ILE A 139 3.41 -10.72 1.92
C ILE A 139 2.55 -9.49 1.68
N ILE A 140 2.20 -8.80 2.76
CA ILE A 140 1.29 -7.66 2.73
C ILE A 140 1.94 -6.47 3.40
N GLN A 141 1.72 -5.27 2.85
CA GLN A 141 1.91 -4.00 3.54
C GLN A 141 0.64 -3.18 3.40
N GLY A 142 0.18 -2.63 4.50
CA GLY A 142 -1.01 -1.77 4.52
C GLY A 142 -0.83 -0.56 5.42
N VAL A 143 -1.77 0.38 5.29
CA VAL A 143 -1.84 1.59 6.11
C VAL A 143 -2.69 1.30 7.34
N ASP A 144 -2.17 1.60 8.55
CA ASP A 144 -2.91 1.39 9.79
C ASP A 144 -3.91 2.53 10.08
N THR A 145 -4.89 2.27 10.91
CA THR A 145 -5.89 3.25 11.37
C THR A 145 -5.24 4.51 11.96
N LYS A 146 -4.11 4.33 12.66
CA LYS A 146 -3.38 5.43 13.31
C LYS A 146 -2.43 6.18 12.39
N ASP A 147 -2.38 5.84 11.09
CA ASP A 147 -1.56 6.59 10.14
C ASP A 147 -2.00 8.05 10.08
N CYS A 148 -1.04 8.97 10.11
CA CYS A 148 -1.28 10.41 10.10
C CYS A 148 -2.24 10.89 11.22
N TYR A 149 -2.30 10.19 12.38
CA TYR A 149 -3.29 10.49 13.40
C TYR A 149 -3.14 11.90 13.97
N ASP A 150 -1.91 12.40 14.12
CA ASP A 150 -1.64 13.73 14.66
C ASP A 150 -2.32 14.80 13.80
N ILE A 151 -2.12 14.81 12.48
CA ILE A 151 -2.77 15.79 11.60
C ILE A 151 -4.31 15.63 11.58
N LYS A 152 -4.82 14.40 11.61
CA LYS A 152 -6.26 14.11 11.68
C LYS A 152 -6.90 14.72 12.93
N THR A 153 -6.19 14.84 14.05
CA THR A 153 -6.71 15.46 15.27
C THR A 153 -6.96 16.95 15.11
N TYR A 154 -6.17 17.65 14.30
CA TYR A 154 -6.38 19.07 13.99
C TYR A 154 -7.65 19.27 13.15
N PHE A 155 -7.83 18.45 12.12
CA PHE A 155 -9.00 18.50 11.24
C PHE A 155 -10.25 17.86 11.85
N LYS A 156 -10.13 17.09 12.95
CA LYS A 156 -11.18 16.31 13.61
C LYS A 156 -11.92 15.38 12.64
N ARG A 157 -11.26 14.95 11.60
CA ARG A 157 -11.77 14.05 10.54
C ARG A 157 -10.61 13.35 9.83
N GLY A 158 -10.96 12.40 8.95
CA GLY A 158 -10.03 11.68 8.09
C GLY A 158 -10.25 10.19 8.14
N GLN A 159 -9.57 9.47 7.25
CA GLN A 159 -9.69 8.03 7.13
C GLN A 159 -9.37 7.32 8.45
N GLY A 160 -10.36 6.60 8.98
CA GLY A 160 -10.21 5.87 10.24
C GLY A 160 -10.14 6.73 11.51
N TYR A 161 -10.32 8.06 11.45
CA TYR A 161 -10.17 8.95 12.62
C TYR A 161 -11.05 8.55 13.81
N ASN A 162 -12.32 8.19 13.55
CA ASN A 162 -13.28 7.77 14.57
C ASN A 162 -13.33 6.25 14.78
N SER A 163 -12.47 5.48 14.10
CA SER A 163 -12.44 4.03 14.27
C SER A 163 -11.90 3.65 15.64
N LYS A 164 -12.60 2.73 16.29
CA LYS A 164 -12.16 2.10 17.55
C LYS A 164 -11.27 0.88 17.30
N GLU A 165 -11.23 0.40 16.07
CA GLU A 165 -10.54 -0.83 15.68
C GLU A 165 -9.28 -0.49 14.87
N ASN A 166 -8.22 -1.23 15.09
CA ASN A 166 -7.01 -1.15 14.26
C ASN A 166 -7.21 -1.99 12.99
N VAL A 167 -6.98 -1.38 11.84
CA VAL A 167 -7.04 -2.08 10.54
C VAL A 167 -6.04 -3.24 10.51
N SER A 168 -4.84 -3.05 11.03
CA SER A 168 -3.82 -4.12 11.10
C SER A 168 -4.31 -5.35 11.86
N GLU A 169 -5.00 -5.16 12.99
CA GLU A 169 -5.55 -6.27 13.77
C GLU A 169 -6.72 -6.93 13.05
N LEU A 170 -7.62 -6.16 12.43
CA LEU A 170 -8.71 -6.69 11.62
C LEU A 170 -8.20 -7.50 10.43
N GLU A 171 -7.17 -6.98 9.74
CA GLU A 171 -6.53 -7.72 8.64
C GLU A 171 -5.91 -9.03 9.13
N PHE A 172 -5.18 -9.00 10.25
CA PHE A 172 -4.61 -10.19 10.85
C PHE A 172 -5.67 -11.25 11.20
N GLN A 173 -6.84 -10.82 11.71
CA GLN A 173 -7.95 -11.74 12.04
C GLN A 173 -8.53 -12.44 10.80
N LYS A 174 -8.47 -11.82 9.60
CA LYS A 174 -8.96 -12.46 8.36
C LYS A 174 -8.22 -13.75 8.00
N PHE A 175 -7.02 -13.97 8.54
CA PHE A 175 -6.23 -15.18 8.30
C PHE A 175 -6.65 -16.35 9.20
N LYS A 176 -7.42 -16.09 10.28
CA LYS A 176 -7.90 -17.16 11.15
C LYS A 176 -8.83 -18.10 10.41
N GLY A 177 -8.55 -19.40 10.50
CA GLY A 177 -9.37 -20.43 9.86
C GLY A 177 -9.17 -20.60 8.36
N VAL A 178 -8.29 -19.81 7.72
CA VAL A 178 -7.97 -19.98 6.29
C VAL A 178 -7.08 -21.19 6.03
N GLY A 179 -6.15 -21.48 6.95
CA GLY A 179 -5.27 -22.65 6.85
C GLY A 179 -3.78 -22.32 6.71
N PHE A 180 -3.38 -21.04 6.75
CA PHE A 180 -1.96 -20.67 6.79
C PHE A 180 -1.27 -21.28 8.01
N SER A 181 -0.10 -21.89 7.80
CA SER A 181 0.69 -22.54 8.84
C SER A 181 1.34 -21.53 9.81
N SER A 182 1.61 -20.33 9.32
CA SER A 182 2.17 -19.22 10.11
C SER A 182 1.65 -17.90 9.58
N VAL A 183 1.28 -17.00 10.50
CA VAL A 183 0.90 -15.61 10.19
C VAL A 183 1.53 -14.69 11.24
N ASN A 184 2.30 -13.71 10.77
CA ASN A 184 2.98 -12.75 11.63
C ASN A 184 2.60 -11.34 11.23
N LEU A 185 2.23 -10.52 12.22
CA LEU A 185 1.92 -9.09 12.07
C LEU A 185 3.10 -8.25 12.59
N TYR A 186 3.50 -7.25 11.82
CA TYR A 186 4.60 -6.35 12.13
C TYR A 186 4.13 -4.89 12.04
N PRO A 187 4.29 -4.07 13.09
CA PRO A 187 4.14 -2.63 12.96
C PRO A 187 5.27 -2.06 12.12
N ILE A 188 4.96 -1.04 11.33
CA ILE A 188 5.94 -0.26 10.55
C ILE A 188 5.73 1.20 10.90
N LEU A 189 6.70 1.78 11.62
CA LEU A 189 6.66 3.15 12.08
C LEU A 189 7.70 3.97 11.33
N PHE A 190 7.31 5.14 10.85
CA PHE A 190 8.25 6.07 10.22
C PHE A 190 7.73 7.50 10.31
N THR A 191 8.62 8.45 10.13
CA THR A 191 8.30 9.87 10.09
C THR A 191 8.71 10.44 8.74
N GLU A 192 7.80 11.17 8.13
CA GLU A 192 8.07 11.97 6.94
C GLU A 192 8.25 13.44 7.36
N TYR A 193 9.27 14.09 6.77
CA TYR A 193 9.55 15.50 6.96
C TYR A 193 9.39 16.21 5.62
N TYR A 194 8.35 17.02 5.49
CA TYR A 194 8.03 17.74 4.25
C TYR A 194 8.78 19.07 4.21
N GLU A 195 9.35 19.38 3.04
CA GLU A 195 10.19 20.58 2.86
C GLU A 195 9.41 21.88 3.19
N ASN A 196 8.12 21.91 2.84
CA ASN A 196 7.26 23.07 3.05
C ASN A 196 5.77 22.68 2.99
N LYS A 197 4.90 23.67 3.26
CA LYS A 197 3.43 23.54 3.21
C LYS A 197 2.92 22.98 1.89
N GLU A 198 3.50 23.42 0.77
CA GLU A 198 3.06 22.98 -0.57
C GLU A 198 3.26 21.48 -0.76
N GLU A 199 4.40 20.95 -0.33
CA GLU A 199 4.70 19.52 -0.43
C GLU A 199 3.78 18.67 0.47
N LEU A 200 3.50 19.12 1.70
CA LEU A 200 2.54 18.46 2.57
C LEU A 200 1.11 18.51 1.98
N LEU A 201 0.71 19.66 1.43
CA LEU A 201 -0.60 19.82 0.79
C LEU A 201 -0.75 18.88 -0.44
N LYS A 202 0.31 18.69 -1.24
CA LYS A 202 0.30 17.71 -2.35
C LYS A 202 -0.04 16.29 -1.86
N LEU A 203 0.50 15.87 -0.71
CA LEU A 203 0.15 14.59 -0.12
C LEU A 203 -1.33 14.54 0.27
N LEU A 204 -1.80 15.55 1.05
CA LEU A 204 -3.15 15.57 1.59
C LEU A 204 -4.24 15.63 0.51
N LEU A 205 -3.96 16.29 -0.62
CA LEU A 205 -4.86 16.33 -1.78
C LEU A 205 -4.82 15.03 -2.60
N LYS A 206 -3.70 14.30 -2.57
CA LYS A 206 -3.53 13.09 -3.36
C LYS A 206 -4.00 11.84 -2.63
N ALA A 207 -3.71 11.72 -1.35
CA ALA A 207 -4.08 10.59 -0.51
C ALA A 207 -5.35 10.90 0.31
N PRO A 208 -6.21 9.91 0.60
CA PRO A 208 -7.49 10.11 1.31
C PRO A 208 -7.28 10.26 2.84
N ILE A 209 -6.25 10.99 3.24
CA ILE A 209 -5.87 11.11 4.67
C ILE A 209 -6.93 11.89 5.45
N ILE A 210 -7.33 13.06 4.94
CA ILE A 210 -8.28 13.95 5.61
C ILE A 210 -9.69 13.82 5.03
N ASN A 211 -9.82 13.55 3.73
CA ASN A 211 -11.09 13.58 3.01
C ASN A 211 -11.77 12.21 2.89
N ASP A 212 -11.22 11.17 3.51
CA ASP A 212 -11.80 9.81 3.64
C ASP A 212 -12.41 9.27 2.31
N CYS A 213 -11.65 9.39 1.20
CA CYS A 213 -12.07 9.01 -0.15
C CYS A 213 -13.28 9.80 -0.71
N ASP A 214 -13.70 10.90 -0.09
CA ASP A 214 -14.73 11.75 -0.68
C ASP A 214 -14.15 12.57 -1.83
N VAL A 215 -14.57 12.26 -3.05
CA VAL A 215 -14.12 12.95 -4.27
C VAL A 215 -14.67 14.36 -4.40
N ASN A 216 -15.72 14.70 -3.64
CA ASN A 216 -16.36 16.00 -3.66
C ASN A 216 -15.81 16.95 -2.59
N ASP A 217 -15.15 16.42 -1.55
CA ASP A 217 -14.55 17.17 -0.46
C ASP A 217 -13.02 17.19 -0.60
N ASN A 218 -12.54 17.92 -1.59
CA ASN A 218 -11.10 18.11 -1.82
C ASN A 218 -10.58 19.42 -1.20
N VAL A 219 -11.26 19.90 -0.14
CA VAL A 219 -10.91 21.12 0.54
C VAL A 219 -10.08 20.83 1.79
N ILE A 220 -8.89 21.38 1.85
CA ILE A 220 -8.04 21.40 3.03
C ILE A 220 -8.09 22.82 3.59
N GLU A 221 -8.61 22.97 4.81
CA GLU A 221 -8.72 24.26 5.49
C GLU A 221 -7.32 24.80 5.83
N ASN A 222 -6.97 25.92 5.20
CA ASN A 222 -5.62 26.48 5.29
C ASN A 222 -5.22 26.93 6.69
N ASP A 223 -6.13 27.49 7.46
CA ASP A 223 -5.92 27.94 8.84
C ASP A 223 -5.64 26.76 9.79
N ILE A 224 -6.33 25.64 9.61
CA ILE A 224 -6.08 24.39 10.36
C ILE A 224 -4.73 23.80 9.99
N LEU A 225 -4.42 23.77 8.68
CA LEU A 225 -3.13 23.28 8.20
C LEU A 225 -1.97 24.16 8.69
N ASP A 226 -2.12 25.48 8.68
CA ASP A 226 -1.11 26.41 9.17
C ASP A 226 -0.84 26.23 10.66
N LYS A 227 -1.87 25.97 11.46
CA LYS A 227 -1.70 25.64 12.87
C LYS A 227 -0.94 24.33 13.06
N TYR A 228 -1.30 23.28 12.32
CA TYR A 228 -0.55 22.01 12.35
C TYR A 228 0.92 22.25 12.03
N ILE A 229 1.21 22.99 10.96
CA ILE A 229 2.58 23.30 10.53
C ILE A 229 3.34 24.04 11.63
N ALA A 230 2.74 25.07 12.24
CA ALA A 230 3.39 25.83 13.31
C ALA A 230 3.81 24.93 14.49
N ASP A 231 2.97 23.95 14.84
CA ASP A 231 3.22 23.05 15.98
C ASP A 231 4.18 21.88 15.63
N HIS A 232 4.37 21.57 14.31
CA HIS A 232 5.16 20.41 13.85
C HIS A 232 6.36 20.79 12.96
N GLN A 233 6.69 22.09 12.85
CA GLN A 233 7.87 22.55 12.13
C GLN A 233 9.13 22.18 12.91
N THR A 234 10.05 21.52 12.23
CA THR A 234 11.37 21.14 12.78
C THR A 234 12.49 21.63 11.86
N GLU A 235 13.75 21.46 12.28
CA GLU A 235 14.92 21.72 11.43
C GLU A 235 14.96 20.81 10.18
N LYS A 236 14.31 19.64 10.22
CA LYS A 236 14.25 18.68 9.10
C LYS A 236 13.10 18.97 8.13
N GLY A 237 12.16 19.83 8.50
CA GLY A 237 10.93 20.12 7.78
C GLY A 237 9.68 19.90 8.64
N ILE A 238 8.51 19.88 8.02
CA ILE A 238 7.23 19.65 8.67
C ILE A 238 7.07 18.17 8.97
N GLU A 239 7.02 17.80 10.25
CA GLU A 239 6.90 16.42 10.70
C GLU A 239 5.51 15.84 10.47
N LEU A 240 5.44 14.62 9.92
CA LEU A 240 4.21 13.81 9.82
C LEU A 240 4.53 12.37 10.19
N LYS A 241 3.93 11.87 11.27
CA LYS A 241 4.10 10.49 11.71
C LYS A 241 3.23 9.55 10.91
N ARG A 242 3.83 8.44 10.48
CA ARG A 242 3.21 7.42 9.66
C ARG A 242 3.18 6.09 10.41
N VAL A 243 2.05 5.40 10.30
CA VAL A 243 1.84 4.09 10.92
C VAL A 243 1.30 3.13 9.87
N TYR A 244 2.13 2.16 9.49
CA TYR A 244 1.79 1.09 8.58
C TYR A 244 1.92 -0.25 9.29
N TYR A 245 1.51 -1.30 8.62
CA TYR A 245 1.72 -2.68 9.07
C TYR A 245 2.19 -3.57 7.93
N GLY A 246 2.91 -4.63 8.29
CA GLY A 246 3.25 -5.73 7.41
C GLY A 246 2.65 -7.03 7.92
N ILE A 247 2.19 -7.91 7.02
CA ILE A 247 1.82 -9.29 7.37
C ILE A 247 2.63 -10.23 6.49
N LEU A 248 3.18 -11.26 7.14
CA LEU A 248 3.85 -12.38 6.50
C LEU A 248 3.07 -13.64 6.85
N ALA A 249 2.47 -14.29 5.84
CA ALA A 249 1.73 -15.53 5.99
C ALA A 249 2.36 -16.64 5.13
N ILE A 250 2.47 -17.86 5.68
CA ILE A 250 3.04 -19.04 5.00
C ILE A 250 1.96 -20.12 4.94
N LYS A 251 1.70 -20.64 3.74
CA LYS A 251 0.79 -21.76 3.50
C LYS A 251 1.32 -23.10 3.99
#